data_11b59a85a5c7eb0e30e2189f4e8b0336
#
_entry.id   11b59a85a5c7eb0e30e2189f4e8b0336
#
_cell.length_a   1.000
_cell.length_b   1.000
_cell.length_c   1.000
_cell.angle_alpha   90.00
_cell.angle_beta   90.00
_cell.angle_gamma   90.00
#
_symmetry.space_group_name_H-M   'P 1'
#
loop_
_entity.id
_entity.type
_entity.pdbx_description
1 polymer ?
#
loop_
_entity_poly.entity_id
_entity_poly.type
_entity_poly.pdbx_seq_one_letter_code
_entity_poly.pdbx_strand_id
1 'polypeptide(L)'
;MQYKWNYVKPSPEATAEAEEVAQRAGIHPVFGKLLLDRGIREPQEVKRFFKPQLTDLYDPFLMNDMQRAVGRLNDAIARKERVMIYGDYDVDGCTAVALVYKFLLQYYANLDYYIPDRYEEGYGISKKGVDFAYETGVKLIIVLDCGIKAVEEIAYAKDLGIDFIICDHHVPDAVLPPAVAILNPKRTDNHYPYDHLSGCGVGFKLMQAFAVSNGIEFNKLMKLLDLCAVSIASDIVPIMGENRILAWHGLRRLNSNPSVGLQAIIEVCGLSERELTLNDIIFKIGPRINASGRIQNGKEAVKLLVEQDYSAAVEMAERINLFNEMRKDIDKQMTEQAVNHVKEMPDLEDRKSIVVFNKEWHKGVIGIVASRLTEQYYRPVVVLTESEGVATGSARSVSGFDVYGAVRSCADLLDNFGGHTYAAGLSMRVENVPEFARRFEEYAENHILDEQMEATLEVDAVLDFSDITFDFYRQLRKFAPFGPDNARPTFCTHRVYDYGTSKVVGRGQEHIKLELVDNKSNTVMNGIAFGQSSQARYIKTKRAFDICYSIEENTHKRGEVQLQIVDIKPCE
;
A
#
# COMPACT_ATOMS: atom_id res chain seq x y z
N MET A 1 17.75 -13.79 -7.18
CA MET A 1 17.32 -12.96 -8.35
C MET A 1 18.46 -12.01 -8.67
N GLN A 2 18.85 -11.84 -9.91
CA GLN A 2 19.81 -10.81 -10.32
C GLN A 2 19.03 -9.64 -10.88
N TYR A 3 19.32 -8.43 -10.42
CA TYR A 3 18.69 -7.22 -10.94
C TYR A 3 19.47 -6.66 -12.13
N LYS A 4 18.76 -6.16 -13.13
CA LYS A 4 19.36 -5.25 -14.12
C LYS A 4 19.36 -3.84 -13.50
N TRP A 5 20.56 -3.28 -13.29
CA TRP A 5 20.67 -1.94 -12.74
C TRP A 5 20.44 -0.91 -13.85
N ASN A 6 19.47 -0.05 -13.64
CA ASN A 6 19.14 1.01 -14.57
C ASN A 6 19.65 2.35 -14.03
N TYR A 7 20.58 2.95 -14.76
CA TYR A 7 21.15 4.25 -14.44
C TYR A 7 20.55 5.29 -15.38
N VAL A 8 19.68 6.13 -14.86
CA VAL A 8 19.22 7.30 -15.61
C VAL A 8 20.32 8.36 -15.56
N LYS A 9 21.13 8.45 -16.63
CA LYS A 9 22.08 9.56 -16.77
C LYS A 9 21.32 10.82 -17.15
N PRO A 10 21.28 11.84 -16.28
CA PRO A 10 20.62 13.10 -16.63
C PRO A 10 21.37 13.78 -17.78
N SER A 11 20.63 14.56 -18.59
CA SER A 11 21.28 15.44 -19.57
C SER A 11 22.10 16.53 -18.85
N PRO A 12 23.06 17.18 -19.54
CA PRO A 12 23.78 18.31 -18.96
C PRO A 12 22.84 19.43 -18.43
N GLU A 13 21.75 19.68 -19.15
CA GLU A 13 20.73 20.67 -18.75
C GLU A 13 20.00 20.24 -17.48
N ALA A 14 19.57 18.98 -17.39
CA ALA A 14 18.93 18.44 -16.20
C ALA A 14 19.88 18.41 -14.99
N THR A 15 21.18 18.19 -15.23
CA THR A 15 22.20 18.28 -14.17
C THR A 15 22.33 19.71 -13.65
N ALA A 16 22.42 20.71 -14.53
CA ALA A 16 22.51 22.10 -14.15
C ALA A 16 21.24 22.58 -13.39
N GLU A 17 20.05 22.16 -13.85
CA GLU A 17 18.80 22.45 -13.15
C GLU A 17 18.78 21.82 -11.74
N ALA A 18 19.25 20.58 -11.60
CA ALA A 18 19.35 19.90 -10.30
C ALA A 18 20.29 20.62 -9.33
N GLU A 19 21.44 21.09 -9.82
CA GLU A 19 22.38 21.87 -9.04
C GLU A 19 21.79 23.21 -8.60
N GLU A 20 21.04 23.90 -9.48
CA GLU A 20 20.36 25.15 -9.16
C GLU A 20 19.29 24.95 -8.08
N VAL A 21 18.43 23.93 -8.19
CA VAL A 21 17.42 23.60 -7.17
C VAL A 21 18.11 23.28 -5.84
N ALA A 22 19.18 22.47 -5.86
CA ALA A 22 19.93 22.12 -4.66
C ALA A 22 20.55 23.34 -3.99
N GLN A 23 21.17 24.23 -4.76
CA GLN A 23 21.77 25.47 -4.26
C GLN A 23 20.73 26.37 -3.61
N ARG A 24 19.58 26.60 -4.26
CA ARG A 24 18.48 27.41 -3.73
C ARG A 24 17.90 26.83 -2.44
N ALA A 25 17.85 25.48 -2.33
CA ALA A 25 17.35 24.78 -1.16
C ALA A 25 18.39 24.59 -0.04
N GLY A 26 19.67 24.86 -0.29
CA GLY A 26 20.77 24.63 0.65
C GLY A 26 20.97 23.15 0.99
N ILE A 27 20.90 22.27 -0.02
CA ILE A 27 21.02 20.82 0.11
C ILE A 27 22.11 20.28 -0.83
N HIS A 28 22.50 19.01 -0.62
CA HIS A 28 23.47 18.36 -1.48
C HIS A 28 22.96 18.22 -2.93
N PRO A 29 23.79 18.36 -3.99
CA PRO A 29 23.36 18.32 -5.41
C PRO A 29 22.53 17.10 -5.79
N VAL A 30 22.85 15.93 -5.26
CA VAL A 30 22.08 14.68 -5.47
C VAL A 30 20.61 14.84 -5.07
N PHE A 31 20.33 15.60 -4.00
CA PHE A 31 18.95 15.83 -3.57
C PHE A 31 18.19 16.80 -4.47
N GLY A 32 18.88 17.67 -5.21
CA GLY A 32 18.28 18.48 -6.27
C GLY A 32 17.73 17.61 -7.38
N LYS A 33 18.51 16.61 -7.84
CA LYS A 33 18.03 15.61 -8.80
C LYS A 33 16.82 14.86 -8.28
N LEU A 34 16.87 14.35 -7.03
CA LEU A 34 15.75 13.63 -6.42
C LEU A 34 14.48 14.47 -6.32
N LEU A 35 14.58 15.79 -6.14
CA LEU A 35 13.42 16.70 -6.16
C LEU A 35 12.86 16.83 -7.58
N LEU A 36 13.73 17.01 -8.58
CA LEU A 36 13.30 17.10 -9.98
C LEU A 36 12.63 15.84 -10.48
N ASP A 37 13.16 14.67 -10.12
CA ASP A 37 12.56 13.37 -10.46
C ASP A 37 11.13 13.23 -9.89
N ARG A 38 10.81 13.99 -8.83
CA ARG A 38 9.48 14.09 -8.20
C ARG A 38 8.65 15.26 -8.69
N GLY A 39 9.10 15.96 -9.74
CA GLY A 39 8.42 17.12 -10.30
C GLY A 39 8.48 18.38 -9.44
N ILE A 40 9.39 18.44 -8.46
CA ILE A 40 9.53 19.56 -7.52
C ILE A 40 10.66 20.47 -7.99
N ARG A 41 10.32 21.71 -8.36
CA ARG A 41 11.27 22.67 -8.94
C ARG A 41 11.36 23.97 -8.16
N GLU A 42 10.21 24.51 -7.78
CA GLU A 42 10.13 25.84 -7.20
C GLU A 42 10.46 25.85 -5.69
N PRO A 43 11.12 26.90 -5.16
CA PRO A 43 11.49 26.98 -3.74
C PRO A 43 10.31 26.79 -2.78
N GLN A 44 9.11 27.23 -3.18
CA GLN A 44 7.91 27.04 -2.36
C GLN A 44 7.45 25.59 -2.34
N GLU A 45 7.56 24.88 -3.46
CA GLU A 45 7.24 23.45 -3.55
C GLU A 45 8.22 22.64 -2.70
N VAL A 46 9.53 22.95 -2.78
CA VAL A 46 10.56 22.34 -1.92
C VAL A 46 10.23 22.52 -0.44
N LYS A 47 9.82 23.75 -0.06
CA LYS A 47 9.44 24.04 1.33
C LYS A 47 8.22 23.23 1.77
N ARG A 48 7.17 23.16 0.94
CA ARG A 48 5.96 22.35 1.20
C ARG A 48 6.29 20.88 1.28
N PHE A 49 7.13 20.39 0.39
CA PHE A 49 7.53 18.97 0.37
C PHE A 49 8.29 18.58 1.64
N PHE A 50 9.25 19.39 2.11
CA PHE A 50 10.04 19.10 3.31
C PHE A 50 9.30 19.41 4.63
N LYS A 51 8.34 20.32 4.61
CA LYS A 51 7.55 20.72 5.78
C LYS A 51 6.08 20.87 5.41
N PRO A 52 5.37 19.75 5.12
CA PRO A 52 3.96 19.78 4.79
C PRO A 52 3.14 20.48 5.86
N GLN A 53 2.20 21.34 5.46
CA GLN A 53 1.32 22.05 6.38
C GLN A 53 -0.14 21.63 6.13
N LEU A 54 -0.94 21.49 7.18
CA LEU A 54 -2.37 21.19 7.05
C LEU A 54 -3.16 22.30 6.36
N THR A 55 -2.63 23.53 6.36
CA THR A 55 -3.17 24.67 5.62
C THR A 55 -2.98 24.57 4.11
N ASP A 56 -2.14 23.65 3.64
CA ASP A 56 -1.92 23.38 2.21
C ASP A 56 -2.92 22.32 1.66
N LEU A 57 -3.79 21.76 2.51
CA LEU A 57 -4.91 20.93 2.05
C LEU A 57 -5.88 21.74 1.22
N TYR A 58 -6.32 21.19 0.11
CA TYR A 58 -7.30 21.84 -0.76
C TYR A 58 -8.65 22.02 -0.06
N ASP A 59 -9.41 23.03 -0.50
CA ASP A 59 -10.78 23.20 -0.09
C ASP A 59 -11.60 21.94 -0.46
N PRO A 60 -12.23 21.26 0.50
CA PRO A 60 -13.01 20.05 0.21
C PRO A 60 -14.20 20.31 -0.74
N PHE A 61 -14.72 21.54 -0.78
CA PHE A 61 -15.82 21.90 -1.68
C PHE A 61 -15.44 22.00 -3.16
N LEU A 62 -14.15 21.89 -3.50
CA LEU A 62 -13.71 21.71 -4.88
C LEU A 62 -14.06 20.33 -5.45
N MET A 63 -14.33 19.34 -4.59
CA MET A 63 -14.76 18.01 -5.03
C MET A 63 -16.23 18.04 -5.43
N ASN A 64 -16.53 17.53 -6.62
CA ASN A 64 -17.91 17.47 -7.12
C ASN A 64 -18.82 16.78 -6.11
N ASP A 65 -20.07 17.21 -6.06
CA ASP A 65 -21.12 16.76 -5.14
C ASP A 65 -20.87 17.00 -3.64
N MET A 66 -19.74 17.57 -3.22
CA MET A 66 -19.45 17.77 -1.79
C MET A 66 -20.51 18.59 -1.08
N GLN A 67 -21.00 19.66 -1.70
CA GLN A 67 -22.08 20.49 -1.11
C GLN A 67 -23.37 19.69 -0.93
N ARG A 68 -23.70 18.80 -1.89
CA ARG A 68 -24.89 17.92 -1.83
C ARG A 68 -24.71 16.86 -0.74
N ALA A 69 -23.52 16.28 -0.62
CA ALA A 69 -23.18 15.29 0.40
C ALA A 69 -23.36 15.88 1.81
N VAL A 70 -22.76 17.04 2.06
CA VAL A 70 -22.88 17.74 3.36
C VAL A 70 -24.33 18.15 3.64
N GLY A 71 -25.04 18.67 2.63
CA GLY A 71 -26.47 19.03 2.75
C GLY A 71 -27.31 17.83 3.17
N ARG A 72 -27.16 16.68 2.47
CA ARG A 72 -27.92 15.45 2.79
C ARG A 72 -27.59 14.90 4.18
N LEU A 73 -26.32 14.96 4.59
CA LEU A 73 -25.91 14.55 5.94
C LEU A 73 -26.52 15.45 7.02
N ASN A 74 -26.50 16.77 6.83
CA ASN A 74 -27.15 17.73 7.74
C ASN A 74 -28.66 17.50 7.83
N ASP A 75 -29.32 17.22 6.71
CA ASP A 75 -30.74 16.87 6.68
C ASP A 75 -31.04 15.59 7.47
N ALA A 76 -30.18 14.54 7.33
CA ALA A 76 -30.33 13.31 8.09
C ALA A 76 -30.23 13.56 9.60
N ILE A 77 -29.27 14.37 10.03
CA ILE A 77 -29.08 14.75 11.43
C ILE A 77 -30.28 15.54 11.94
N ALA A 78 -30.75 16.54 11.19
CA ALA A 78 -31.90 17.38 11.56
C ALA A 78 -33.20 16.57 11.69
N ARG A 79 -33.38 15.59 10.80
CA ARG A 79 -34.55 14.68 10.80
C ARG A 79 -34.39 13.49 11.74
N LYS A 80 -33.24 13.35 12.42
CA LYS A 80 -32.92 12.23 13.31
C LYS A 80 -32.98 10.87 12.60
N GLU A 81 -32.64 10.84 11.32
CA GLU A 81 -32.59 9.61 10.51
C GLU A 81 -31.47 8.70 10.98
N ARG A 82 -31.66 7.37 10.97
CA ARG A 82 -30.57 6.44 11.23
C ARG A 82 -29.58 6.45 10.06
N VAL A 83 -28.30 6.67 10.34
CA VAL A 83 -27.22 6.75 9.36
C VAL A 83 -26.29 5.54 9.56
N MET A 84 -25.92 4.89 8.46
CA MET A 84 -24.95 3.78 8.46
C MET A 84 -23.68 4.22 7.75
N ILE A 85 -22.54 3.92 8.37
CA ILE A 85 -21.22 4.08 7.77
C ILE A 85 -20.81 2.71 7.22
N TYR A 86 -20.73 2.58 5.90
CA TYR A 86 -20.44 1.34 5.21
C TYR A 86 -19.02 1.42 4.61
N GLY A 87 -18.20 0.39 4.71
CA GLY A 87 -16.86 0.37 4.09
C GLY A 87 -16.42 -1.01 3.72
N ASP A 88 -15.34 -1.10 2.92
CA ASP A 88 -14.73 -2.39 2.60
C ASP A 88 -14.00 -3.00 3.81
N TYR A 89 -13.68 -4.28 3.72
CA TYR A 89 -13.09 -5.09 4.80
C TYR A 89 -11.55 -4.96 4.92
N ASP A 90 -10.89 -4.24 4.02
CA ASP A 90 -9.44 -4.04 4.08
C ASP A 90 -9.04 -2.89 5.02
N VAL A 91 -7.75 -2.53 5.04
CA VAL A 91 -7.24 -1.50 5.96
C VAL A 91 -7.78 -0.12 5.59
N ASP A 92 -7.88 0.20 4.30
CA ASP A 92 -8.39 1.51 3.87
C ASP A 92 -9.86 1.65 4.23
N GLY A 93 -10.72 0.69 3.85
CA GLY A 93 -12.13 0.68 4.21
C GLY A 93 -12.36 0.71 5.73
N CYS A 94 -11.66 -0.14 6.50
CA CYS A 94 -11.79 -0.18 7.97
C CYS A 94 -11.37 1.13 8.64
N THR A 95 -10.27 1.76 8.19
CA THR A 95 -9.81 3.04 8.76
C THR A 95 -10.70 4.20 8.34
N ALA A 96 -11.23 4.19 7.11
CA ALA A 96 -12.19 5.16 6.62
C ALA A 96 -13.49 5.12 7.45
N VAL A 97 -14.04 3.92 7.68
CA VAL A 97 -15.21 3.73 8.55
C VAL A 97 -14.93 4.22 9.97
N ALA A 98 -13.79 3.83 10.54
CA ALA A 98 -13.42 4.25 11.89
C ALA A 98 -13.29 5.77 12.00
N LEU A 99 -12.69 6.44 11.01
CA LEU A 99 -12.51 7.90 10.98
C LEU A 99 -13.87 8.60 10.95
N VAL A 100 -14.72 8.26 9.97
CA VAL A 100 -16.01 8.93 9.77
C VAL A 100 -16.94 8.64 10.96
N TYR A 101 -17.01 7.40 11.43
CA TYR A 101 -17.81 7.01 12.59
C TYR A 101 -17.39 7.75 13.87
N LYS A 102 -16.07 7.72 14.22
CA LYS A 102 -15.55 8.41 15.41
C LYS A 102 -15.76 9.91 15.36
N PHE A 103 -15.65 10.52 14.17
CA PHE A 103 -15.87 11.95 14.03
C PHE A 103 -17.34 12.32 14.22
N LEU A 104 -18.24 11.65 13.49
CA LEU A 104 -19.68 11.94 13.54
C LEU A 104 -20.30 11.59 14.89
N LEU A 105 -19.85 10.53 15.56
CA LEU A 105 -20.37 10.10 16.85
C LEU A 105 -20.27 11.20 17.94
N GLN A 106 -19.35 12.16 17.78
CA GLN A 106 -19.23 13.29 18.69
C GLN A 106 -20.42 14.28 18.57
N TYR A 107 -21.14 14.25 17.45
CA TYR A 107 -22.21 15.20 17.13
C TYR A 107 -23.55 14.53 16.88
N TYR A 108 -23.55 13.25 16.57
CA TYR A 108 -24.75 12.49 16.25
C TYR A 108 -24.65 11.05 16.72
N ALA A 109 -25.61 10.59 17.53
CA ALA A 109 -25.53 9.27 18.15
C ALA A 109 -26.33 8.18 17.40
N ASN A 110 -27.26 8.55 16.48
CA ASN A 110 -28.05 7.56 15.72
C ASN A 110 -27.26 7.04 14.51
N LEU A 111 -26.07 6.51 14.80
CA LEU A 111 -25.09 5.97 13.85
C LEU A 111 -24.90 4.48 14.05
N ASP A 112 -24.67 3.80 12.94
CA ASP A 112 -24.23 2.42 12.90
C ASP A 112 -23.09 2.26 11.87
N TYR A 113 -22.40 1.12 11.86
CA TYR A 113 -21.44 0.81 10.80
C TYR A 113 -21.60 -0.62 10.31
N TYR A 114 -21.23 -0.85 9.06
CA TYR A 114 -21.29 -2.14 8.40
C TYR A 114 -20.02 -2.41 7.60
N ILE A 115 -19.50 -3.63 7.75
CA ILE A 115 -18.41 -4.18 6.93
C ILE A 115 -18.92 -5.48 6.33
N PRO A 116 -18.92 -5.65 5.00
CA PRO A 116 -19.37 -6.87 4.35
C PRO A 116 -18.45 -8.05 4.69
N ASP A 117 -19.03 -9.24 4.73
CA ASP A 117 -18.23 -10.44 4.87
C ASP A 117 -17.56 -10.80 3.54
N ARG A 118 -16.23 -10.93 3.58
CA ARG A 118 -15.42 -11.20 2.39
C ARG A 118 -15.82 -12.47 1.64
N TYR A 119 -16.31 -13.48 2.35
CA TYR A 119 -16.61 -14.81 1.81
C TYR A 119 -18.05 -14.94 1.36
N GLU A 120 -18.99 -14.42 2.16
CA GLU A 120 -20.42 -14.50 1.90
C GLU A 120 -20.93 -13.39 0.98
N GLU A 121 -20.35 -12.19 1.05
CA GLU A 121 -20.86 -10.99 0.38
C GLU A 121 -19.91 -10.49 -0.73
N GLY A 122 -18.62 -10.80 -0.63
CA GLY A 122 -17.60 -10.33 -1.59
C GLY A 122 -17.11 -8.92 -1.29
N TYR A 123 -16.60 -8.24 -2.32
CA TYR A 123 -16.06 -6.90 -2.26
C TYR A 123 -17.15 -5.85 -2.53
N GLY A 124 -17.14 -4.77 -1.75
CA GLY A 124 -17.96 -3.61 -1.99
C GLY A 124 -19.36 -3.72 -1.41
N ILE A 125 -20.33 -3.01 -2.04
CA ILE A 125 -21.72 -2.98 -1.55
C ILE A 125 -22.41 -4.31 -1.90
N SER A 126 -23.00 -4.95 -0.89
CA SER A 126 -23.77 -6.17 -1.05
C SER A 126 -25.26 -5.91 -0.91
N LYS A 127 -26.07 -6.70 -1.60
CA LYS A 127 -27.52 -6.70 -1.43
C LYS A 127 -27.91 -7.04 0.02
N LYS A 128 -27.20 -7.99 0.66
CA LYS A 128 -27.38 -8.37 2.07
C LYS A 128 -27.16 -7.16 3.01
N GLY A 129 -26.12 -6.33 2.74
CA GLY A 129 -25.87 -5.11 3.49
C GLY A 129 -26.97 -4.05 3.32
N VAL A 130 -27.55 -3.94 2.11
CA VAL A 130 -28.70 -3.06 1.82
C VAL A 130 -29.96 -3.56 2.55
N ASP A 131 -30.22 -4.88 2.51
CA ASP A 131 -31.36 -5.48 3.21
C ASP A 131 -31.25 -5.25 4.73
N PHE A 132 -30.06 -5.45 5.30
CA PHE A 132 -29.80 -5.17 6.71
C PHE A 132 -30.04 -3.69 7.05
N ALA A 133 -29.63 -2.76 6.19
CA ALA A 133 -29.89 -1.34 6.37
C ALA A 133 -31.38 -1.02 6.37
N TYR A 134 -32.14 -1.63 5.46
CA TYR A 134 -33.59 -1.48 5.37
C TYR A 134 -34.31 -2.01 6.63
N GLU A 135 -33.99 -3.25 7.05
CA GLU A 135 -34.56 -3.89 8.22
C GLU A 135 -34.30 -3.12 9.53
N THR A 136 -33.13 -2.48 9.62
CA THR A 136 -32.73 -1.68 10.78
C THR A 136 -33.18 -0.23 10.71
N GLY A 137 -33.90 0.16 9.66
CA GLY A 137 -34.51 1.50 9.51
C GLY A 137 -33.52 2.60 9.12
N VAL A 138 -32.39 2.24 8.53
CA VAL A 138 -31.42 3.20 7.97
C VAL A 138 -32.04 3.99 6.83
N LYS A 139 -31.74 5.29 6.75
CA LYS A 139 -32.21 6.21 5.70
C LYS A 139 -31.09 6.80 4.87
N LEU A 140 -29.89 6.80 5.40
CA LEU A 140 -28.70 7.27 4.72
C LEU A 140 -27.54 6.30 4.96
N ILE A 141 -26.88 5.89 3.88
CA ILE A 141 -25.62 5.13 3.94
C ILE A 141 -24.50 6.03 3.40
N ILE A 142 -23.44 6.19 4.20
CA ILE A 142 -22.17 6.79 3.75
C ILE A 142 -21.22 5.64 3.45
N VAL A 143 -20.92 5.46 2.16
CA VAL A 143 -20.04 4.40 1.69
C VAL A 143 -18.63 4.92 1.56
N LEU A 144 -17.65 4.14 2.03
CA LEU A 144 -16.25 4.50 2.08
C LEU A 144 -15.40 3.42 1.40
N ASP A 145 -14.47 3.86 0.55
CA ASP A 145 -13.49 3.00 -0.12
C ASP A 145 -14.10 1.93 -1.05
N CYS A 146 -15.33 2.10 -1.45
CA CYS A 146 -16.02 1.26 -2.43
C CYS A 146 -17.28 1.95 -2.93
N GLY A 147 -18.00 1.30 -3.85
CA GLY A 147 -19.34 1.69 -4.24
C GLY A 147 -19.44 2.44 -5.57
N ILE A 148 -18.35 2.94 -6.14
CA ILE A 148 -18.38 3.69 -7.41
C ILE A 148 -18.90 2.86 -8.59
N LYS A 149 -18.84 1.53 -8.50
CA LYS A 149 -19.33 0.59 -9.53
C LYS A 149 -20.63 -0.13 -9.15
N ALA A 150 -21.17 0.10 -7.95
CA ALA A 150 -22.34 -0.60 -7.42
C ALA A 150 -23.66 0.02 -7.93
N VAL A 151 -23.88 0.00 -9.25
CA VAL A 151 -25.04 0.65 -9.88
C VAL A 151 -26.34 -0.05 -9.51
N GLU A 152 -26.37 -1.38 -9.54
CA GLU A 152 -27.58 -2.19 -9.30
C GLU A 152 -27.95 -2.18 -7.80
N GLU A 153 -26.97 -2.32 -6.90
CA GLU A 153 -27.19 -2.35 -5.47
C GLU A 153 -27.71 -0.99 -4.95
N ILE A 154 -27.18 0.10 -5.48
CA ILE A 154 -27.62 1.45 -5.09
C ILE A 154 -28.98 1.78 -5.71
N ALA A 155 -29.27 1.32 -6.91
CA ALA A 155 -30.60 1.44 -7.48
C ALA A 155 -31.64 0.67 -6.64
N TYR A 156 -31.32 -0.57 -6.25
CA TYR A 156 -32.15 -1.36 -5.34
C TYR A 156 -32.38 -0.66 -3.99
N ALA A 157 -31.34 -0.11 -3.38
CA ALA A 157 -31.47 0.63 -2.13
C ALA A 157 -32.35 1.88 -2.25
N LYS A 158 -32.25 2.57 -3.38
CA LYS A 158 -33.10 3.75 -3.69
C LYS A 158 -34.57 3.37 -3.76
N ASP A 159 -34.90 2.22 -4.35
CA ASP A 159 -36.29 1.71 -4.37
C ASP A 159 -36.82 1.39 -2.97
N LEU A 160 -35.94 1.05 -2.03
CA LEU A 160 -36.25 0.86 -0.61
C LEU A 160 -36.28 2.18 0.21
N GLY A 161 -36.03 3.32 -0.42
CA GLY A 161 -36.00 4.63 0.21
C GLY A 161 -34.80 4.89 1.09
N ILE A 162 -33.62 4.32 0.71
CA ILE A 162 -32.33 4.54 1.35
C ILE A 162 -31.43 5.35 0.40
N ASP A 163 -30.95 6.49 0.89
CA ASP A 163 -30.02 7.35 0.15
C ASP A 163 -28.57 6.94 0.37
N PHE A 164 -27.73 7.22 -0.64
CA PHE A 164 -26.28 6.95 -0.59
C PHE A 164 -25.45 8.20 -0.81
N ILE A 165 -24.39 8.35 0.00
CA ILE A 165 -23.24 9.22 -0.24
C ILE A 165 -22.04 8.31 -0.47
N ILE A 166 -21.44 8.35 -1.65
CA ILE A 166 -20.26 7.53 -2.00
C ILE A 166 -19.00 8.35 -1.79
N CYS A 167 -18.04 7.82 -1.02
CA CYS A 167 -16.70 8.35 -0.83
C CYS A 167 -15.71 7.28 -1.30
N ASP A 168 -15.35 7.31 -2.57
CA ASP A 168 -14.54 6.28 -3.20
C ASP A 168 -13.40 6.91 -4.00
N HIS A 169 -12.34 6.16 -4.25
CA HIS A 169 -11.18 6.59 -5.01
C HIS A 169 -10.82 5.65 -6.18
N HIS A 170 -11.61 4.59 -6.36
CA HIS A 170 -11.45 3.68 -7.49
C HIS A 170 -11.85 4.35 -8.80
N VAL A 171 -11.31 3.85 -9.91
CA VAL A 171 -11.63 4.37 -11.24
C VAL A 171 -13.10 4.07 -11.56
N PRO A 172 -13.93 5.10 -11.85
CA PRO A 172 -15.33 4.89 -12.16
C PRO A 172 -15.51 4.24 -13.54
N ASP A 173 -16.62 3.50 -13.69
CA ASP A 173 -17.08 3.03 -14.98
C ASP A 173 -17.85 4.14 -15.73
N ALA A 174 -18.26 3.87 -16.98
CA ALA A 174 -18.98 4.85 -17.81
C ALA A 174 -20.35 5.26 -17.20
N VAL A 175 -20.96 4.39 -16.41
CA VAL A 175 -22.24 4.63 -15.74
C VAL A 175 -22.00 4.76 -14.25
N LEU A 176 -22.36 5.90 -13.68
CA LEU A 176 -22.27 6.14 -12.25
C LEU A 176 -23.52 5.62 -11.53
N PRO A 177 -23.39 5.13 -10.28
CA PRO A 177 -24.51 4.69 -9.48
C PRO A 177 -25.47 5.85 -9.13
N PRO A 178 -26.79 5.59 -8.97
CA PRO A 178 -27.80 6.63 -8.73
C PRO A 178 -27.81 7.12 -7.28
N ALA A 179 -26.66 7.46 -6.71
CA ALA A 179 -26.47 7.99 -5.38
C ALA A 179 -26.86 9.48 -5.29
N VAL A 180 -27.16 9.98 -4.09
CA VAL A 180 -27.42 11.41 -3.86
C VAL A 180 -26.17 12.23 -4.12
N ALA A 181 -24.99 11.73 -3.71
CA ALA A 181 -23.72 12.39 -3.94
C ALA A 181 -22.62 11.35 -4.15
N ILE A 182 -21.67 11.65 -5.04
CA ILE A 182 -20.52 10.80 -5.37
C ILE A 182 -19.24 11.63 -5.23
N LEU A 183 -18.54 11.43 -4.14
CA LEU A 183 -17.24 12.02 -3.85
C LEU A 183 -16.16 11.06 -4.35
N ASN A 184 -15.61 11.35 -5.53
CA ASN A 184 -14.55 10.56 -6.10
C ASN A 184 -13.63 11.47 -6.94
N PRO A 185 -12.36 11.61 -6.57
CA PRO A 185 -11.44 12.53 -7.24
C PRO A 185 -11.07 12.09 -8.66
N LYS A 186 -11.31 10.82 -9.04
CA LYS A 186 -11.01 10.27 -10.37
C LYS A 186 -12.19 10.36 -11.35
N ARG A 187 -13.31 10.97 -10.99
CA ARG A 187 -14.41 11.22 -11.93
C ARG A 187 -13.94 12.17 -13.03
N THR A 188 -14.34 11.90 -14.25
CA THR A 188 -13.96 12.71 -15.42
C THR A 188 -14.53 14.13 -15.42
N ASP A 189 -15.62 14.36 -14.67
CA ASP A 189 -16.27 15.67 -14.49
C ASP A 189 -15.81 16.38 -13.20
N ASN A 190 -14.82 15.83 -12.48
CA ASN A 190 -14.31 16.37 -11.23
C ASN A 190 -13.22 17.42 -11.51
N HIS A 191 -13.19 18.48 -10.67
CA HIS A 191 -12.20 19.55 -10.71
C HIS A 191 -11.31 19.59 -9.47
N TYR A 192 -11.35 18.53 -8.65
CA TYR A 192 -10.51 18.43 -7.47
C TYR A 192 -9.03 18.31 -7.88
N PRO A 193 -8.13 19.12 -7.31
CA PRO A 193 -6.75 19.23 -7.82
C PRO A 193 -5.85 18.02 -7.55
N TYR A 194 -6.33 17.01 -6.80
CA TYR A 194 -5.56 15.84 -6.43
C TYR A 194 -6.42 14.57 -6.51
N ASP A 195 -6.10 13.68 -7.43
CA ASP A 195 -6.89 12.49 -7.78
C ASP A 195 -6.45 11.18 -7.09
N HIS A 196 -5.38 11.23 -6.27
CA HIS A 196 -4.79 10.05 -5.64
C HIS A 196 -5.10 9.88 -4.15
N LEU A 197 -6.12 10.55 -3.62
CA LEU A 197 -6.54 10.31 -2.23
C LEU A 197 -6.85 8.82 -2.02
N SER A 198 -6.54 8.29 -0.82
CA SER A 198 -7.07 6.98 -0.38
C SER A 198 -8.56 7.07 -0.05
N GLY A 199 -9.26 5.96 0.08
CA GLY A 199 -10.68 5.94 0.47
C GLY A 199 -10.90 6.63 1.82
N CYS A 200 -10.04 6.41 2.81
CA CYS A 200 -10.04 7.16 4.07
C CYS A 200 -9.76 8.65 3.86
N GLY A 201 -8.88 9.01 2.91
CA GLY A 201 -8.62 10.39 2.52
C GLY A 201 -9.86 11.08 1.97
N VAL A 202 -10.66 10.42 1.15
CA VAL A 202 -11.95 10.96 0.65
C VAL A 202 -12.95 11.11 1.81
N GLY A 203 -13.04 10.12 2.71
CA GLY A 203 -13.85 10.21 3.92
C GLY A 203 -13.42 11.37 4.83
N PHE A 204 -12.11 11.60 4.96
CA PHE A 204 -11.56 12.76 5.67
C PHE A 204 -12.01 14.08 5.04
N LYS A 205 -12.02 14.18 3.71
CA LYS A 205 -12.50 15.40 3.00
C LYS A 205 -13.98 15.64 3.24
N LEU A 206 -14.82 14.61 3.27
CA LEU A 206 -16.23 14.75 3.65
C LEU A 206 -16.36 15.29 5.09
N MET A 207 -15.60 14.76 6.04
CA MET A 207 -15.62 15.24 7.42
C MET A 207 -15.04 16.67 7.56
N GLN A 208 -14.07 17.04 6.74
CA GLN A 208 -13.54 18.41 6.66
C GLN A 208 -14.63 19.38 6.18
N ALA A 209 -15.36 19.04 5.11
CA ALA A 209 -16.46 19.84 4.59
C ALA A 209 -17.61 19.96 5.59
N PHE A 210 -17.97 18.85 6.24
CA PHE A 210 -18.98 18.84 7.30
C PHE A 210 -18.58 19.74 8.48
N ALA A 211 -17.32 19.69 8.90
CA ALA A 211 -16.79 20.52 9.97
C ALA A 211 -16.88 22.02 9.62
N VAL A 212 -16.46 22.39 8.40
CA VAL A 212 -16.55 23.78 7.91
C VAL A 212 -17.98 24.27 7.89
N SER A 213 -18.92 23.47 7.35
CA SER A 213 -20.33 23.84 7.25
C SER A 213 -21.03 24.00 8.61
N ASN A 214 -20.55 23.30 9.63
CA ASN A 214 -21.17 23.29 10.96
C ASN A 214 -20.36 24.09 12.01
N GLY A 215 -19.33 24.84 11.58
CA GLY A 215 -18.52 25.66 12.50
C GLY A 215 -17.71 24.80 13.51
N ILE A 216 -17.38 23.58 13.16
CA ILE A 216 -16.60 22.67 14.00
C ILE A 216 -15.10 22.96 13.79
N GLU A 217 -14.38 23.10 14.88
CA GLU A 217 -12.94 23.36 14.83
C GLU A 217 -12.18 22.21 14.17
N PHE A 218 -11.31 22.53 13.22
CA PHE A 218 -10.50 21.55 12.47
C PHE A 218 -9.64 20.66 13.38
N ASN A 219 -9.23 21.14 14.56
CA ASN A 219 -8.43 20.38 15.51
C ASN A 219 -9.13 19.08 16.00
N LYS A 220 -10.47 19.02 15.94
CA LYS A 220 -11.24 17.80 16.26
C LYS A 220 -10.98 16.70 15.24
N LEU A 221 -10.91 17.07 13.95
CA LEU A 221 -10.63 16.14 12.87
C LEU A 221 -9.14 15.73 12.83
N MET A 222 -8.23 16.66 13.15
CA MET A 222 -6.78 16.37 13.24
C MET A 222 -6.44 15.22 14.18
N LYS A 223 -7.28 14.95 15.17
CA LYS A 223 -7.11 13.84 16.11
C LYS A 223 -7.28 12.45 15.47
N LEU A 224 -7.71 12.39 14.22
CA LEU A 224 -7.96 11.15 13.46
C LEU A 224 -7.00 10.98 12.28
N LEU A 225 -5.97 11.83 12.16
CA LEU A 225 -4.98 11.74 11.08
C LEU A 225 -4.11 10.48 11.13
N ASP A 226 -3.97 9.86 12.29
CA ASP A 226 -3.30 8.56 12.43
C ASP A 226 -4.00 7.46 11.61
N LEU A 227 -5.34 7.48 11.53
CA LEU A 227 -6.10 6.58 10.68
C LEU A 227 -5.82 6.84 9.19
N CYS A 228 -5.72 8.11 8.78
CA CYS A 228 -5.33 8.45 7.40
C CYS A 228 -3.93 7.94 7.06
N ALA A 229 -2.95 8.06 7.97
CA ALA A 229 -1.60 7.54 7.71
C ALA A 229 -1.58 6.02 7.57
N VAL A 230 -2.40 5.30 8.35
CA VAL A 230 -2.53 3.84 8.26
C VAL A 230 -3.18 3.44 6.93
N SER A 231 -4.24 4.12 6.52
CA SER A 231 -4.89 3.95 5.23
C SER A 231 -3.91 4.15 4.07
N ILE A 232 -3.35 5.36 3.95
CA ILE A 232 -2.44 5.76 2.85
C ILE A 232 -1.28 4.79 2.69
N ALA A 233 -0.68 4.35 3.79
CA ALA A 233 0.42 3.39 3.75
C ALA A 233 -0.03 2.00 3.30
N SER A 234 -1.21 1.55 3.72
CA SER A 234 -1.69 0.17 3.47
C SER A 234 -2.31 0.00 2.09
N ASP A 235 -2.93 1.05 1.55
CA ASP A 235 -3.51 1.07 0.20
C ASP A 235 -2.47 1.38 -0.89
N ILE A 236 -1.23 1.68 -0.48
CA ILE A 236 -0.09 1.89 -1.39
C ILE A 236 -0.35 3.02 -2.41
N VAL A 237 -1.08 4.05 -2.00
CA VAL A 237 -1.32 5.25 -2.82
C VAL A 237 -0.10 6.19 -2.83
N PRO A 238 0.06 7.06 -3.84
CA PRO A 238 1.15 8.01 -3.95
C PRO A 238 1.37 8.85 -2.69
N ILE A 239 2.63 8.93 -2.22
CA ILE A 239 3.04 9.75 -1.06
C ILE A 239 3.46 11.15 -1.53
N MET A 240 2.60 11.76 -2.32
CA MET A 240 2.74 13.10 -2.85
C MET A 240 1.47 13.92 -2.55
N GLY A 241 1.46 15.21 -2.85
CA GLY A 241 0.27 16.06 -2.69
C GLY A 241 -0.37 15.97 -1.30
N GLU A 242 -1.69 15.87 -1.26
CA GLU A 242 -2.44 15.77 0.00
C GLU A 242 -2.15 14.49 0.79
N ASN A 243 -1.91 13.36 0.12
CA ASN A 243 -1.54 12.12 0.82
C ASN A 243 -0.24 12.31 1.62
N ARG A 244 0.74 13.06 1.09
CA ARG A 244 1.96 13.37 1.83
C ARG A 244 1.66 14.22 3.08
N ILE A 245 0.79 15.22 2.96
CA ILE A 245 0.38 16.08 4.08
C ILE A 245 -0.28 15.22 5.16
N LEU A 246 -1.29 14.42 4.78
CA LEU A 246 -2.04 13.56 5.70
C LEU A 246 -1.14 12.49 6.34
N ALA A 247 -0.30 11.82 5.55
CA ALA A 247 0.62 10.80 6.05
C ALA A 247 1.69 11.39 6.98
N TRP A 248 2.26 12.56 6.66
CA TRP A 248 3.27 13.21 7.49
C TRP A 248 2.72 13.60 8.87
N HIS A 249 1.55 14.23 8.91
CA HIS A 249 0.90 14.61 10.17
C HIS A 249 0.35 13.39 10.92
N GLY A 250 -0.23 12.43 10.21
CA GLY A 250 -0.76 11.21 10.79
C GLY A 250 0.34 10.32 11.39
N LEU A 251 1.49 10.19 10.70
CA LEU A 251 2.63 9.44 11.23
C LEU A 251 3.22 10.11 12.49
N ARG A 252 3.29 11.44 12.52
CA ARG A 252 3.70 12.17 13.74
C ARG A 252 2.73 11.93 14.89
N ARG A 253 1.42 11.88 14.60
CA ARG A 253 0.42 11.56 15.59
C ARG A 253 0.56 10.12 16.09
N LEU A 254 0.76 9.14 15.20
CA LEU A 254 1.07 7.75 15.57
C LEU A 254 2.26 7.64 16.53
N ASN A 255 3.28 8.47 16.31
CA ASN A 255 4.50 8.50 17.13
C ASN A 255 4.39 9.30 18.43
N SER A 256 3.32 10.06 18.63
CA SER A 256 3.19 10.95 19.81
C SER A 256 1.98 10.64 20.68
N ASN A 257 0.81 10.48 20.06
CA ASN A 257 -0.46 10.26 20.75
C ASN A 257 -1.46 9.55 19.82
N PRO A 258 -1.22 8.27 19.48
CA PRO A 258 -2.11 7.48 18.62
C PRO A 258 -3.50 7.32 19.25
N SER A 259 -4.49 7.04 18.41
CA SER A 259 -5.81 6.60 18.88
C SER A 259 -5.69 5.27 19.62
N VAL A 260 -6.58 5.03 20.60
CA VAL A 260 -6.50 3.90 21.54
C VAL A 260 -6.33 2.55 20.84
N GLY A 261 -7.15 2.27 19.81
CA GLY A 261 -7.03 1.01 19.05
C GLY A 261 -5.70 0.86 18.32
N LEU A 262 -5.17 1.96 17.73
CA LEU A 262 -3.84 1.94 17.07
C LEU A 262 -2.71 1.82 18.10
N GLN A 263 -2.85 2.43 19.26
CA GLN A 263 -1.89 2.27 20.36
C GLN A 263 -1.77 0.80 20.79
N ALA A 264 -2.90 0.13 20.96
CA ALA A 264 -2.93 -1.29 21.31
C ALA A 264 -2.26 -2.17 20.23
N ILE A 265 -2.53 -1.91 18.93
CA ILE A 265 -1.84 -2.65 17.85
C ILE A 265 -0.34 -2.39 17.84
N ILE A 266 0.11 -1.14 18.06
CA ILE A 266 1.52 -0.76 18.12
C ILE A 266 2.24 -1.53 19.23
N GLU A 267 1.61 -1.64 20.39
CA GLU A 267 2.14 -2.41 21.52
C GLU A 267 2.27 -3.89 21.21
N VAL A 268 1.20 -4.50 20.72
CA VAL A 268 1.19 -5.92 20.31
C VAL A 268 2.19 -6.22 19.18
N CYS A 269 2.51 -5.22 18.35
CA CYS A 269 3.57 -5.32 17.36
C CYS A 269 4.99 -5.22 17.94
N GLY A 270 5.16 -4.86 19.23
CA GLY A 270 6.46 -4.59 19.84
C GLY A 270 7.14 -3.33 19.28
N LEU A 271 6.36 -2.30 18.94
CA LEU A 271 6.84 -1.11 18.27
C LEU A 271 6.86 0.16 19.14
N SER A 272 6.45 0.06 20.41
CA SER A 272 6.27 1.21 21.33
C SER A 272 7.55 1.98 21.64
N GLU A 273 8.72 1.31 21.58
CA GLU A 273 10.00 1.87 22.02
C GLU A 273 10.80 2.57 20.91
N ARG A 274 10.24 2.75 19.72
CA ARG A 274 10.94 3.36 18.60
C ARG A 274 10.03 4.21 17.70
N GLU A 275 10.65 5.10 16.93
CA GLU A 275 9.94 5.89 15.92
C GLU A 275 9.40 4.98 14.81
N LEU A 276 8.10 5.07 14.55
CA LEU A 276 7.40 4.35 13.49
C LEU A 276 7.63 5.03 12.14
N THR A 277 7.70 4.22 11.11
CA THR A 277 7.76 4.62 9.71
C THR A 277 6.54 4.08 8.95
N LEU A 278 6.30 4.54 7.70
CA LEU A 278 5.24 3.95 6.86
C LEU A 278 5.52 2.45 6.60
N ASN A 279 6.78 2.03 6.50
CA ASN A 279 7.12 0.61 6.37
C ASN A 279 6.63 -0.24 7.55
N ASP A 280 6.64 0.31 8.77
CA ASP A 280 6.08 -0.41 9.92
C ASP A 280 4.58 -0.57 9.82
N ILE A 281 3.90 0.43 9.25
CA ILE A 281 2.47 0.33 8.96
C ILE A 281 2.22 -0.75 7.91
N ILE A 282 2.91 -0.70 6.77
CA ILE A 282 2.75 -1.63 5.64
C ILE A 282 3.02 -3.08 6.06
N PHE A 283 4.11 -3.33 6.81
CA PHE A 283 4.58 -4.69 7.07
C PHE A 283 4.21 -5.26 8.44
N LYS A 284 3.70 -4.42 9.37
CA LYS A 284 3.39 -4.88 10.73
C LYS A 284 1.98 -4.52 11.17
N ILE A 285 1.56 -3.26 11.06
CA ILE A 285 0.23 -2.80 11.51
C ILE A 285 -0.85 -3.23 10.53
N GLY A 286 -0.73 -2.85 9.25
CA GLY A 286 -1.71 -3.16 8.21
C GLY A 286 -2.01 -4.64 8.04
N PRO A 287 -1.00 -5.54 8.00
CA PRO A 287 -1.24 -6.98 7.91
C PRO A 287 -2.07 -7.56 9.06
N ARG A 288 -2.02 -6.99 10.27
CA ARG A 288 -2.87 -7.41 11.39
C ARG A 288 -4.31 -6.98 11.19
N ILE A 289 -4.54 -5.74 10.81
CA ILE A 289 -5.88 -5.23 10.49
C ILE A 289 -6.49 -6.08 9.36
N ASN A 290 -5.74 -6.31 8.27
CA ASN A 290 -6.18 -7.15 7.16
C ASN A 290 -6.43 -8.62 7.53
N ALA A 291 -5.73 -9.15 8.55
CA ALA A 291 -5.88 -10.55 8.93
C ALA A 291 -7.29 -10.85 9.47
N SER A 292 -7.95 -9.88 10.12
CA SER A 292 -9.34 -10.04 10.58
C SER A 292 -10.30 -10.35 9.42
N GLY A 293 -10.24 -9.60 8.32
CA GLY A 293 -11.05 -9.81 7.12
C GLY A 293 -10.64 -11.02 6.27
N ARG A 294 -9.45 -11.63 6.53
CA ARG A 294 -8.98 -12.82 5.82
C ARG A 294 -9.27 -14.12 6.55
N ILE A 295 -9.29 -14.11 7.88
CA ILE A 295 -9.44 -15.31 8.72
C ILE A 295 -10.83 -15.34 9.36
N GLN A 296 -11.43 -14.18 9.64
CA GLN A 296 -12.77 -14.04 10.22
C GLN A 296 -13.57 -12.96 9.50
N ASN A 297 -13.83 -11.82 10.16
CA ASN A 297 -14.66 -10.73 9.65
C ASN A 297 -13.98 -9.38 9.88
N GLY A 298 -13.97 -8.51 8.87
CA GLY A 298 -13.39 -7.17 8.93
C GLY A 298 -13.99 -6.26 10.01
N LYS A 299 -15.21 -6.55 10.48
CA LYS A 299 -15.88 -5.85 11.57
C LYS A 299 -15.05 -5.81 12.87
N GLU A 300 -14.25 -6.85 13.14
CA GLU A 300 -13.39 -6.89 14.33
C GLU A 300 -12.27 -5.82 14.27
N ALA A 301 -11.77 -5.53 13.07
CA ALA A 301 -10.81 -4.43 12.90
C ALA A 301 -11.44 -3.08 13.21
N VAL A 302 -12.63 -2.80 12.69
CA VAL A 302 -13.34 -1.53 12.98
C VAL A 302 -13.66 -1.41 14.46
N LYS A 303 -14.13 -2.48 15.13
CA LYS A 303 -14.38 -2.47 16.57
C LYS A 303 -13.16 -2.02 17.36
N LEU A 304 -11.97 -2.57 17.03
CA LEU A 304 -10.72 -2.17 17.67
C LEU A 304 -10.39 -0.69 17.38
N LEU A 305 -10.51 -0.25 16.12
CA LEU A 305 -10.16 1.13 15.72
C LEU A 305 -11.06 2.19 16.34
N VAL A 306 -12.31 1.85 16.68
CA VAL A 306 -13.26 2.79 17.31
C VAL A 306 -13.25 2.73 18.84
N GLU A 307 -12.64 1.70 19.44
CA GLU A 307 -12.59 1.49 20.89
C GLU A 307 -11.94 2.68 21.62
N GLN A 308 -12.45 3.00 22.80
CA GLN A 308 -11.97 4.08 23.66
C GLN A 308 -11.38 3.57 24.98
N ASP A 309 -11.76 2.36 25.43
CA ASP A 309 -11.14 1.71 26.58
C ASP A 309 -9.87 0.98 26.15
N TYR A 310 -8.75 1.35 26.78
CA TYR A 310 -7.44 0.80 26.42
C TYR A 310 -7.32 -0.70 26.71
N SER A 311 -7.87 -1.16 27.85
CA SER A 311 -7.80 -2.58 28.22
C SER A 311 -8.58 -3.45 27.24
N ALA A 312 -9.79 -3.01 26.87
CA ALA A 312 -10.59 -3.68 25.83
C ALA A 312 -9.88 -3.66 24.46
N ALA A 313 -9.24 -2.55 24.12
CA ALA A 313 -8.48 -2.43 22.88
C ALA A 313 -7.29 -3.39 22.83
N VAL A 314 -6.56 -3.58 23.92
CA VAL A 314 -5.44 -4.54 24.00
C VAL A 314 -5.95 -5.97 23.80
N GLU A 315 -7.03 -6.39 24.45
CA GLU A 315 -7.63 -7.71 24.24
C GLU A 315 -8.06 -7.95 22.78
N MET A 316 -8.64 -6.92 22.14
CA MET A 316 -9.00 -6.99 20.71
C MET A 316 -7.76 -7.07 19.81
N ALA A 317 -6.73 -6.28 20.11
CA ALA A 317 -5.47 -6.28 19.33
C ALA A 317 -4.74 -7.63 19.44
N GLU A 318 -4.72 -8.25 20.63
CA GLU A 318 -4.17 -9.60 20.82
C GLU A 318 -4.92 -10.65 19.98
N ARG A 319 -6.25 -10.60 19.93
CA ARG A 319 -7.04 -11.49 19.06
C ARG A 319 -6.72 -11.29 17.58
N ILE A 320 -6.64 -10.05 17.13
CA ILE A 320 -6.26 -9.73 15.75
C ILE A 320 -4.83 -10.20 15.45
N ASN A 321 -3.92 -10.12 16.41
CA ASN A 321 -2.58 -10.67 16.26
C ASN A 321 -2.59 -12.19 16.09
N LEU A 322 -3.43 -12.91 16.84
CA LEU A 322 -3.60 -14.36 16.64
C LEU A 322 -4.08 -14.69 15.21
N PHE A 323 -5.04 -13.94 14.68
CA PHE A 323 -5.46 -14.12 13.27
C PHE A 323 -4.30 -13.88 12.30
N ASN A 324 -3.47 -12.89 12.56
CA ASN A 324 -2.30 -12.62 11.72
C ASN A 324 -1.24 -13.74 11.81
N GLU A 325 -1.00 -14.32 12.98
CA GLU A 325 -0.11 -15.48 13.11
C GLU A 325 -0.68 -16.71 12.37
N MET A 326 -1.98 -17.02 12.54
CA MET A 326 -2.65 -18.07 11.77
C MET A 326 -2.52 -17.83 10.25
N ARG A 327 -2.75 -16.61 9.80
CA ARG A 327 -2.59 -16.23 8.39
C ARG A 327 -1.16 -16.47 7.90
N LYS A 328 -0.12 -16.13 8.71
CA LYS A 328 1.29 -16.36 8.37
C LYS A 328 1.64 -17.83 8.26
N ASP A 329 1.10 -18.68 9.14
CA ASP A 329 1.33 -20.11 9.10
C ASP A 329 0.70 -20.74 7.85
N ILE A 330 -0.54 -20.38 7.54
CA ILE A 330 -1.22 -20.79 6.31
C ILE A 330 -0.44 -20.32 5.07
N ASP A 331 -0.05 -19.04 5.03
CA ASP A 331 0.73 -18.42 3.95
C ASP A 331 2.05 -19.18 3.71
N LYS A 332 2.79 -19.49 4.79
CA LYS A 332 4.04 -20.23 4.71
C LYS A 332 3.84 -21.63 4.10
N GLN A 333 2.88 -22.38 4.64
CA GLN A 333 2.57 -23.75 4.17
C GLN A 333 2.13 -23.75 2.71
N MET A 334 1.21 -22.85 2.34
CA MET A 334 0.74 -22.73 0.96
C MET A 334 1.83 -22.30 0.00
N THR A 335 2.70 -21.35 0.42
CA THR A 335 3.83 -20.91 -0.41
C THR A 335 4.82 -22.05 -0.66
N GLU A 336 5.15 -22.86 0.37
CA GLU A 336 6.02 -24.02 0.22
C GLU A 336 5.42 -25.05 -0.75
N GLN A 337 4.12 -25.35 -0.63
CA GLN A 337 3.42 -26.24 -1.56
C GLN A 337 3.38 -25.67 -2.98
N ALA A 338 3.05 -24.39 -3.14
CA ALA A 338 2.99 -23.75 -4.45
C ALA A 338 4.36 -23.72 -5.14
N VAL A 339 5.44 -23.44 -4.41
CA VAL A 339 6.82 -23.52 -4.93
C VAL A 339 7.17 -24.94 -5.40
N ASN A 340 6.72 -25.98 -4.67
CA ASN A 340 6.94 -27.35 -5.10
C ASN A 340 6.15 -27.69 -6.37
N HIS A 341 4.87 -27.26 -6.48
CA HIS A 341 4.09 -27.40 -7.72
C HIS A 341 4.76 -26.71 -8.90
N VAL A 342 5.31 -25.49 -8.70
CA VAL A 342 6.02 -24.76 -9.76
C VAL A 342 7.28 -25.51 -10.20
N LYS A 343 8.06 -26.07 -9.27
CA LYS A 343 9.28 -26.84 -9.59
C LYS A 343 9.01 -28.14 -10.36
N GLU A 344 7.82 -28.70 -10.20
CA GLU A 344 7.37 -29.90 -10.91
C GLU A 344 6.76 -29.61 -12.30
N MET A 345 6.59 -28.31 -12.63
CA MET A 345 6.08 -27.92 -13.96
C MET A 345 7.08 -28.29 -15.05
N PRO A 346 6.63 -28.92 -16.14
CA PRO A 346 7.47 -29.14 -17.30
C PRO A 346 7.83 -27.78 -17.93
N ASP A 347 9.03 -27.68 -18.46
CA ASP A 347 9.52 -26.53 -19.23
C ASP A 347 9.42 -25.17 -18.48
N LEU A 348 9.59 -25.19 -17.15
CA LEU A 348 9.48 -23.99 -16.29
C LEU A 348 10.39 -22.82 -16.75
N GLU A 349 11.58 -23.15 -17.27
CA GLU A 349 12.55 -22.14 -17.73
C GLU A 349 12.04 -21.35 -18.96
N ASP A 350 11.28 -22.02 -19.83
CA ASP A 350 10.75 -21.44 -21.06
C ASP A 350 9.40 -20.73 -20.87
N ARG A 351 8.68 -21.05 -19.76
CA ARG A 351 7.36 -20.46 -19.48
C ARG A 351 7.43 -18.97 -19.21
N LYS A 352 6.44 -18.25 -19.73
CA LYS A 352 6.25 -16.81 -19.52
C LYS A 352 5.29 -16.50 -18.37
N SER A 353 4.51 -17.47 -17.90
CA SER A 353 3.57 -17.31 -16.78
C SER A 353 3.52 -18.56 -15.88
N ILE A 354 2.92 -18.42 -14.72
CA ILE A 354 2.73 -19.51 -13.75
C ILE A 354 1.25 -19.55 -13.34
N VAL A 355 0.61 -20.69 -13.56
CA VAL A 355 -0.74 -20.97 -13.06
C VAL A 355 -0.70 -22.21 -12.19
N VAL A 356 -1.08 -22.08 -10.92
CA VAL A 356 -1.12 -23.18 -9.95
C VAL A 356 -2.50 -23.31 -9.33
N PHE A 357 -2.96 -24.55 -9.16
CA PHE A 357 -4.24 -24.87 -8.55
C PHE A 357 -4.08 -25.93 -7.47
N ASN A 358 -4.72 -25.72 -6.32
CA ASN A 358 -4.90 -26.74 -5.31
C ASN A 358 -6.20 -26.47 -4.54
N LYS A 359 -7.09 -27.45 -4.51
CA LYS A 359 -8.42 -27.34 -3.88
C LYS A 359 -8.39 -27.11 -2.37
N GLU A 360 -7.30 -27.47 -1.70
CA GLU A 360 -7.15 -27.35 -0.24
C GLU A 360 -6.63 -25.97 0.21
N TRP A 361 -6.26 -25.09 -0.73
CA TRP A 361 -5.68 -23.81 -0.35
C TRP A 361 -6.72 -22.83 0.17
N HIS A 362 -6.32 -22.00 1.13
CA HIS A 362 -7.21 -21.04 1.76
C HIS A 362 -7.44 -19.82 0.86
N LYS A 363 -8.71 -19.58 0.44
CA LYS A 363 -9.12 -18.48 -0.46
C LYS A 363 -8.60 -17.10 -0.02
N GLY A 364 -8.58 -16.80 1.30
CA GLY A 364 -8.11 -15.51 1.84
C GLY A 364 -6.60 -15.28 1.71
N VAL A 365 -5.81 -16.32 1.34
CA VAL A 365 -4.34 -16.26 1.33
C VAL A 365 -3.76 -16.42 -0.08
N ILE A 366 -4.51 -16.96 -1.06
CA ILE A 366 -4.02 -17.19 -2.44
C ILE A 366 -3.39 -15.94 -3.07
N GLY A 367 -3.92 -14.74 -2.82
CA GLY A 367 -3.35 -13.49 -3.36
C GLY A 367 -1.99 -13.15 -2.76
N ILE A 368 -1.71 -13.55 -1.51
CA ILE A 368 -0.39 -13.37 -0.89
C ILE A 368 0.61 -14.35 -1.52
N VAL A 369 0.19 -15.62 -1.68
CA VAL A 369 1.00 -16.64 -2.34
C VAL A 369 1.32 -16.24 -3.79
N ALA A 370 0.34 -15.71 -4.53
CA ALA A 370 0.57 -15.21 -5.89
C ALA A 370 1.64 -14.12 -5.91
N SER A 371 1.58 -13.14 -5.00
CA SER A 371 2.62 -12.10 -4.89
C SER A 371 4.01 -12.68 -4.62
N ARG A 372 4.11 -13.64 -3.68
CA ARG A 372 5.39 -14.29 -3.35
C ARG A 372 5.98 -15.07 -4.52
N LEU A 373 5.15 -15.81 -5.26
CA LEU A 373 5.60 -16.49 -6.47
C LEU A 373 6.04 -15.50 -7.55
N THR A 374 5.30 -14.40 -7.74
CA THR A 374 5.70 -13.34 -8.67
C THR A 374 7.04 -12.72 -8.28
N GLU A 375 7.27 -12.44 -6.99
CA GLU A 375 8.56 -11.95 -6.49
C GLU A 375 9.69 -12.96 -6.68
N GLN A 376 9.42 -14.25 -6.47
CA GLN A 376 10.45 -15.29 -6.55
C GLN A 376 10.84 -15.65 -7.98
N TYR A 377 9.87 -15.76 -8.88
CA TYR A 377 10.08 -16.21 -10.26
C TYR A 377 10.09 -15.07 -11.29
N TYR A 378 9.69 -13.89 -10.89
CA TYR A 378 9.54 -12.67 -11.70
C TYR A 378 8.75 -12.91 -13.00
N ARG A 379 7.56 -13.47 -12.85
CA ARG A 379 6.60 -13.80 -13.92
C ARG A 379 5.18 -13.45 -13.48
N PRO A 380 4.24 -13.22 -14.40
CA PRO A 380 2.82 -13.19 -14.10
C PRO A 380 2.39 -14.52 -13.46
N VAL A 381 1.68 -14.45 -12.35
CA VAL A 381 1.26 -15.64 -11.58
C VAL A 381 -0.24 -15.61 -11.31
N VAL A 382 -0.88 -16.76 -11.47
CA VAL A 382 -2.26 -17.01 -11.02
C VAL A 382 -2.26 -18.16 -10.02
N VAL A 383 -2.78 -17.93 -8.83
CA VAL A 383 -2.97 -18.96 -7.80
C VAL A 383 -4.47 -19.19 -7.63
N LEU A 384 -4.88 -20.44 -7.79
CA LEU A 384 -6.28 -20.87 -7.76
C LEU A 384 -6.53 -21.87 -6.62
N THR A 385 -7.72 -21.79 -6.06
CA THR A 385 -8.24 -22.79 -5.09
C THR A 385 -9.70 -23.10 -5.39
N GLU A 386 -10.24 -24.16 -4.82
CA GLU A 386 -11.66 -24.46 -4.89
C GLU A 386 -12.39 -23.84 -3.69
N SER A 387 -13.49 -23.16 -3.95
CA SER A 387 -14.39 -22.63 -2.94
C SER A 387 -15.83 -22.85 -3.40
N GLU A 388 -16.59 -23.63 -2.64
CA GLU A 388 -18.01 -23.94 -2.95
C GLU A 388 -18.22 -24.58 -4.35
N GLY A 389 -17.28 -25.41 -4.78
CA GLY A 389 -17.34 -26.08 -6.09
C GLY A 389 -16.88 -25.21 -7.27
N VAL A 390 -16.39 -23.99 -7.01
CA VAL A 390 -15.90 -23.06 -8.02
C VAL A 390 -14.41 -22.81 -7.81
N ALA A 391 -13.61 -22.85 -8.88
CA ALA A 391 -12.21 -22.44 -8.83
C ALA A 391 -12.14 -20.91 -8.72
N THR A 392 -11.61 -20.42 -7.58
CA THR A 392 -11.41 -19.00 -7.32
C THR A 392 -9.92 -18.68 -7.33
N GLY A 393 -9.52 -17.60 -8.01
CA GLY A 393 -8.12 -17.26 -8.23
C GLY A 393 -7.76 -15.82 -7.90
N SER A 394 -6.46 -15.63 -7.70
CA SER A 394 -5.84 -14.31 -7.62
C SER A 394 -4.62 -14.27 -8.52
N ALA A 395 -4.59 -13.29 -9.41
CA ALA A 395 -3.50 -13.03 -10.34
C ALA A 395 -2.63 -11.87 -9.85
N ARG A 396 -1.32 -11.96 -10.10
CA ARG A 396 -0.34 -10.91 -9.86
C ARG A 396 0.59 -10.79 -11.06
N SER A 397 1.07 -9.58 -11.32
CA SER A 397 1.88 -9.26 -12.48
C SER A 397 3.28 -8.78 -12.13
N VAL A 398 4.15 -8.80 -13.13
CA VAL A 398 5.44 -8.11 -13.14
C VAL A 398 5.27 -6.73 -13.79
N SER A 399 6.27 -5.87 -13.64
CA SER A 399 6.26 -4.52 -14.20
C SER A 399 6.05 -4.54 -15.73
N GLY A 400 5.11 -3.72 -16.21
CA GLY A 400 4.84 -3.54 -17.64
C GLY A 400 3.93 -4.59 -18.30
N PHE A 401 3.54 -5.68 -17.61
CA PHE A 401 2.60 -6.67 -18.15
C PHE A 401 1.19 -6.46 -17.58
N ASP A 402 0.18 -6.42 -18.45
CA ASP A 402 -1.23 -6.29 -18.06
C ASP A 402 -1.87 -7.65 -17.76
N VAL A 403 -1.84 -8.06 -16.48
CA VAL A 403 -2.44 -9.31 -16.04
C VAL A 403 -3.98 -9.30 -16.16
N TYR A 404 -4.61 -8.13 -16.03
CA TYR A 404 -6.06 -8.03 -16.22
C TYR A 404 -6.46 -8.28 -17.68
N GLY A 405 -5.70 -7.74 -18.64
CA GLY A 405 -5.86 -8.03 -20.05
C GLY A 405 -5.72 -9.51 -20.38
N ALA A 406 -4.73 -10.18 -19.74
CA ALA A 406 -4.52 -11.63 -19.87
C ALA A 406 -5.72 -12.44 -19.31
N VAL A 407 -6.22 -12.10 -18.13
CA VAL A 407 -7.41 -12.73 -17.55
C VAL A 407 -8.65 -12.47 -18.43
N ARG A 408 -8.85 -11.24 -18.90
CA ARG A 408 -9.97 -10.86 -19.77
C ARG A 408 -9.96 -11.61 -21.11
N SER A 409 -8.79 -11.96 -21.65
CA SER A 409 -8.70 -12.76 -22.88
C SER A 409 -9.32 -14.15 -22.76
N CYS A 410 -9.50 -14.63 -21.53
CA CYS A 410 -10.12 -15.91 -21.19
C CYS A 410 -11.56 -15.75 -20.68
N ALA A 411 -12.22 -14.61 -20.89
CA ALA A 411 -13.53 -14.28 -20.31
C ALA A 411 -14.62 -15.33 -20.53
N ASP A 412 -14.59 -16.04 -21.67
CA ASP A 412 -15.54 -17.13 -21.99
C ASP A 412 -15.40 -18.38 -21.10
N LEU A 413 -14.29 -18.53 -20.39
CA LEU A 413 -14.06 -19.61 -19.42
C LEU A 413 -14.42 -19.20 -17.98
N LEU A 414 -14.63 -17.89 -17.73
CA LEU A 414 -14.78 -17.32 -16.41
C LEU A 414 -16.25 -17.07 -16.06
N ASP A 415 -16.62 -17.32 -14.81
CA ASP A 415 -17.92 -16.92 -14.26
C ASP A 415 -17.89 -15.45 -13.82
N ASN A 416 -16.75 -15.01 -13.25
CA ASN A 416 -16.53 -13.62 -12.84
C ASN A 416 -15.04 -13.27 -12.86
N PHE A 417 -14.71 -12.02 -13.16
CA PHE A 417 -13.35 -11.50 -13.05
C PHE A 417 -13.35 -9.98 -12.86
N GLY A 418 -12.31 -9.46 -12.22
CA GLY A 418 -12.12 -8.02 -12.01
C GLY A 418 -10.72 -7.71 -11.53
N GLY A 419 -10.30 -6.47 -11.70
CA GLY A 419 -8.96 -6.05 -11.25
C GLY A 419 -8.39 -4.90 -12.06
N HIS A 420 -7.09 -4.81 -12.03
CA HIS A 420 -6.26 -3.78 -12.68
C HIS A 420 -5.01 -4.43 -13.27
N THR A 421 -4.20 -3.64 -13.98
CA THR A 421 -2.97 -4.08 -14.69
C THR A 421 -2.07 -5.01 -13.87
N TYR A 422 -1.92 -4.79 -12.55
CA TYR A 422 -0.99 -5.56 -11.72
C TYR A 422 -1.62 -6.63 -10.83
N ALA A 423 -2.94 -6.64 -10.70
CA ALA A 423 -3.65 -7.62 -9.87
C ALA A 423 -5.07 -7.85 -10.37
N ALA A 424 -5.50 -9.11 -10.43
CA ALA A 424 -6.86 -9.46 -10.78
C ALA A 424 -7.38 -10.61 -9.89
N GLY A 425 -8.70 -10.60 -9.65
CA GLY A 425 -9.45 -11.71 -9.11
C GLY A 425 -10.25 -12.39 -10.20
N LEU A 426 -10.49 -13.69 -10.09
CA LEU A 426 -11.25 -14.45 -11.07
C LEU A 426 -11.93 -15.67 -10.45
N SER A 427 -13.00 -16.12 -11.09
CA SER A 427 -13.64 -17.40 -10.76
C SER A 427 -14.10 -18.12 -12.01
N MET A 428 -14.09 -19.46 -11.97
CA MET A 428 -14.47 -20.34 -13.07
C MET A 428 -14.85 -21.71 -12.57
N ARG A 429 -15.48 -22.53 -13.41
CA ARG A 429 -15.66 -23.94 -13.13
C ARG A 429 -14.30 -24.66 -13.06
N VAL A 430 -14.17 -25.60 -12.13
CA VAL A 430 -12.90 -26.32 -11.89
C VAL A 430 -12.39 -27.02 -13.16
N GLU A 431 -13.29 -27.56 -13.99
CA GLU A 431 -12.95 -28.20 -15.27
C GLU A 431 -12.32 -27.25 -16.29
N ASN A 432 -12.51 -25.93 -16.16
CA ASN A 432 -11.93 -24.92 -17.05
C ASN A 432 -10.47 -24.58 -16.71
N VAL A 433 -9.98 -24.93 -15.51
CA VAL A 433 -8.64 -24.54 -15.03
C VAL A 433 -7.51 -24.94 -16.01
N PRO A 434 -7.47 -26.17 -16.57
CA PRO A 434 -6.41 -26.55 -17.50
C PRO A 434 -6.40 -25.71 -18.79
N GLU A 435 -7.57 -25.44 -19.36
CA GLU A 435 -7.68 -24.63 -20.57
C GLU A 435 -7.40 -23.16 -20.30
N PHE A 436 -7.83 -22.64 -19.15
CA PHE A 436 -7.44 -21.29 -18.70
C PHE A 436 -5.92 -21.17 -18.59
N ALA A 437 -5.24 -22.11 -17.94
CA ALA A 437 -3.80 -22.09 -17.79
C ALA A 437 -3.06 -22.09 -19.14
N ARG A 438 -3.55 -22.89 -20.10
CA ARG A 438 -2.99 -22.93 -21.46
C ARG A 438 -3.15 -21.58 -22.18
N ARG A 439 -4.36 -21.01 -22.17
CA ARG A 439 -4.62 -19.72 -22.84
C ARG A 439 -3.92 -18.54 -22.16
N PHE A 440 -3.81 -18.56 -20.84
CA PHE A 440 -3.11 -17.54 -20.09
C PHE A 440 -1.62 -17.54 -20.44
N GLU A 441 -0.99 -18.73 -20.58
CA GLU A 441 0.38 -18.87 -21.04
C GLU A 441 0.53 -18.35 -22.48
N GLU A 442 -0.34 -18.77 -23.40
CA GLU A 442 -0.32 -18.33 -24.81
C GLU A 442 -0.46 -16.79 -24.92
N TYR A 443 -1.30 -16.17 -24.07
CA TYR A 443 -1.38 -14.72 -24.01
C TYR A 443 -0.08 -14.11 -23.51
N ALA A 444 0.52 -14.67 -22.46
CA ALA A 444 1.78 -14.18 -21.90
C ALA A 444 2.92 -14.30 -22.92
N GLU A 445 3.04 -15.43 -23.64
CA GLU A 445 4.03 -15.64 -24.71
C GLU A 445 3.96 -14.56 -25.80
N ASN A 446 2.75 -14.13 -26.17
CA ASN A 446 2.53 -13.16 -27.24
C ASN A 446 2.62 -11.69 -26.81
N HIS A 447 2.57 -11.39 -25.50
CA HIS A 447 2.45 -10.00 -25.03
C HIS A 447 3.52 -9.58 -24.02
N ILE A 448 4.25 -10.51 -23.40
CA ILE A 448 5.33 -10.15 -22.47
C ILE A 448 6.64 -9.94 -23.24
N LEU A 449 7.30 -8.84 -22.97
CA LEU A 449 8.62 -8.57 -23.55
C LEU A 449 9.70 -9.23 -22.68
N ASP A 450 10.81 -9.67 -23.27
CA ASP A 450 11.93 -10.28 -22.53
C ASP A 450 12.47 -9.32 -21.46
N GLU A 451 12.47 -8.01 -21.73
CA GLU A 451 12.86 -6.98 -20.77
C GLU A 451 11.96 -6.94 -19.52
N GLN A 452 10.70 -7.35 -19.64
CA GLN A 452 9.74 -7.43 -18.53
C GLN A 452 9.89 -8.70 -17.69
N MET A 453 10.75 -9.62 -18.12
CA MET A 453 11.10 -10.85 -17.40
C MET A 453 12.35 -10.68 -16.52
N GLU A 454 13.01 -9.53 -16.58
CA GLU A 454 14.18 -9.19 -15.77
C GLU A 454 13.81 -8.16 -14.70
N ALA A 455 14.07 -8.49 -13.45
CA ALA A 455 13.86 -7.52 -12.36
C ALA A 455 14.83 -6.34 -12.53
N THR A 456 14.27 -5.13 -12.58
CA THR A 456 15.05 -3.90 -12.75
C THR A 456 15.20 -3.19 -11.40
N LEU A 457 16.40 -2.67 -11.13
CA LEU A 457 16.69 -1.82 -9.98
C LEU A 457 17.06 -0.43 -10.48
N GLU A 458 16.18 0.53 -10.23
CA GLU A 458 16.43 1.93 -10.53
C GLU A 458 17.48 2.50 -9.57
N VAL A 459 18.57 3.08 -10.12
CA VAL A 459 19.63 3.72 -9.36
C VAL A 459 19.51 5.23 -9.48
N ASP A 460 19.17 5.88 -8.38
CA ASP A 460 18.93 7.33 -8.35
C ASP A 460 20.23 8.14 -8.49
N ALA A 461 21.31 7.68 -7.87
CA ALA A 461 22.64 8.32 -7.99
C ALA A 461 23.79 7.40 -7.66
N VAL A 462 24.96 7.70 -8.21
CA VAL A 462 26.24 7.11 -7.83
C VAL A 462 26.90 8.01 -6.79
N LEU A 463 27.36 7.43 -5.68
CA LEU A 463 28.02 8.12 -4.57
C LEU A 463 29.39 7.49 -4.28
N ASP A 464 30.34 8.31 -3.85
CA ASP A 464 31.53 7.86 -3.15
C ASP A 464 31.21 7.74 -1.64
N PHE A 465 31.85 6.84 -0.90
CA PHE A 465 31.57 6.72 0.54
C PHE A 465 31.86 7.98 1.35
N SER A 466 32.78 8.83 0.86
CA SER A 466 33.06 10.13 1.47
C SER A 466 31.88 11.10 1.44
N ASP A 467 30.95 10.94 0.50
CA ASP A 467 29.75 11.78 0.40
C ASP A 467 28.70 11.40 1.47
N ILE A 468 28.76 10.15 1.97
CA ILE A 468 27.76 9.58 2.88
C ILE A 468 28.06 10.00 4.33
N THR A 469 27.87 11.25 4.62
CA THR A 469 28.04 11.81 5.97
C THR A 469 26.72 11.72 6.75
N PHE A 470 26.80 11.92 8.07
CA PHE A 470 25.57 12.04 8.87
C PHE A 470 24.72 13.29 8.47
N ASP A 471 25.36 14.35 7.97
CA ASP A 471 24.64 15.51 7.43
C ASP A 471 23.90 15.17 6.13
N PHE A 472 24.53 14.40 5.23
CA PHE A 472 23.86 13.86 4.05
C PHE A 472 22.62 13.05 4.46
N TYR A 473 22.76 12.15 5.43
CA TYR A 473 21.63 11.36 5.94
C TYR A 473 20.52 12.23 6.56
N ARG A 474 20.87 13.30 7.31
CA ARG A 474 19.87 14.25 7.84
C ARG A 474 19.08 14.94 6.74
N GLN A 475 19.73 15.26 5.62
CA GLN A 475 19.05 15.83 4.46
C GLN A 475 18.15 14.80 3.79
N LEU A 476 18.62 13.56 3.60
CA LEU A 476 17.83 12.46 3.08
C LEU A 476 16.55 12.19 3.91
N ARG A 477 16.65 12.26 5.23
CA ARG A 477 15.47 12.10 6.11
C ARG A 477 14.37 13.12 5.87
N LYS A 478 14.66 14.30 5.31
CA LYS A 478 13.62 15.30 4.97
C LYS A 478 12.69 14.83 3.85
N PHE A 479 13.11 13.86 3.05
CA PHE A 479 12.27 13.26 2.02
C PHE A 479 11.20 12.32 2.59
N ALA A 480 11.38 11.81 3.80
CA ALA A 480 10.35 10.98 4.46
C ALA A 480 9.03 11.76 4.67
N PRO A 481 7.89 11.05 4.71
CA PRO A 481 7.73 9.60 4.60
C PRO A 481 7.90 9.09 3.18
N PHE A 482 8.50 7.91 3.03
CA PHE A 482 8.73 7.24 1.75
C PHE A 482 7.58 6.28 1.43
N GLY A 483 7.28 6.12 0.14
CA GLY A 483 6.26 5.24 -0.40
C GLY A 483 6.12 5.44 -1.92
N PRO A 484 5.01 5.01 -2.55
CA PRO A 484 4.82 5.22 -4.00
C PRO A 484 5.00 6.68 -4.40
N ASP A 485 5.59 6.93 -5.56
CA ASP A 485 5.98 8.22 -6.15
C ASP A 485 6.96 9.06 -5.29
N ASN A 486 7.27 8.60 -4.09
CA ASN A 486 8.34 9.09 -3.24
C ASN A 486 9.14 7.92 -2.67
N ALA A 487 9.65 7.06 -3.54
CA ALA A 487 10.45 5.91 -3.14
C ALA A 487 11.69 6.30 -2.35
N ARG A 488 12.12 5.42 -1.44
CA ARG A 488 13.41 5.58 -0.76
C ARG A 488 14.51 5.49 -1.83
N PRO A 489 15.41 6.47 -1.92
CA PRO A 489 16.44 6.45 -2.95
C PRO A 489 17.38 5.26 -2.84
N THR A 490 17.71 4.71 -4.00
CA THR A 490 18.73 3.68 -4.18
C THR A 490 19.99 4.31 -4.75
N PHE A 491 21.07 4.16 -4.03
CA PHE A 491 22.38 4.66 -4.44
C PHE A 491 23.29 3.51 -4.90
N CYS A 492 24.30 3.83 -5.67
CA CYS A 492 25.33 2.88 -6.08
C CYS A 492 26.71 3.42 -5.72
N THR A 493 27.62 2.51 -5.32
CA THR A 493 29.05 2.78 -5.25
C THR A 493 29.78 1.69 -6.01
N HIS A 494 30.66 2.11 -6.92
CA HIS A 494 31.45 1.21 -7.73
C HIS A 494 32.77 0.86 -7.05
N ARG A 495 33.25 -0.37 -7.31
CA ARG A 495 34.59 -0.85 -6.96
C ARG A 495 34.90 -0.76 -5.46
N VAL A 496 33.97 -1.25 -4.66
CA VAL A 496 34.18 -1.43 -3.21
C VAL A 496 34.86 -2.78 -2.93
N TYR A 497 35.49 -2.89 -1.78
CA TYR A 497 36.17 -4.08 -1.30
C TYR A 497 35.72 -4.44 0.10
N ASP A 498 35.76 -5.73 0.43
CA ASP A 498 35.63 -6.17 1.82
C ASP A 498 36.86 -5.71 2.63
N TYR A 499 36.58 -5.00 3.74
CA TYR A 499 37.66 -4.60 4.69
C TYR A 499 38.31 -5.80 5.38
N GLY A 500 37.65 -6.97 5.32
CA GLY A 500 38.16 -8.22 5.88
C GLY A 500 37.43 -8.71 7.12
N THR A 501 36.41 -7.97 7.56
CA THR A 501 35.61 -8.24 8.79
C THR A 501 34.18 -8.65 8.49
N SER A 502 33.80 -8.71 7.20
CA SER A 502 32.44 -9.10 6.79
C SER A 502 32.12 -10.54 7.22
N LYS A 503 30.92 -10.75 7.72
CA LYS A 503 30.50 -12.06 8.26
C LYS A 503 29.03 -12.36 7.98
N VAL A 504 28.74 -13.65 7.81
CA VAL A 504 27.39 -14.16 7.75
C VAL A 504 26.74 -14.06 9.13
N VAL A 505 25.49 -13.61 9.18
CA VAL A 505 24.70 -13.38 10.40
C VAL A 505 23.25 -13.85 10.19
N GLY A 506 22.45 -13.83 11.25
CA GLY A 506 21.08 -14.33 11.27
C GLY A 506 20.99 -15.73 11.89
N ARG A 507 19.81 -16.12 12.40
CA ARG A 507 19.60 -17.44 13.02
C ARG A 507 19.77 -18.58 12.00
N GLY A 508 19.35 -18.35 10.73
CA GLY A 508 19.51 -19.28 9.60
C GLY A 508 20.77 -19.01 8.77
N GLN A 509 21.64 -18.08 9.19
CA GLN A 509 22.84 -17.67 8.44
C GLN A 509 22.51 -17.16 7.01
N GLU A 510 21.42 -16.46 6.88
CA GLU A 510 20.85 -15.98 5.63
C GLU A 510 21.31 -14.56 5.23
N HIS A 511 21.89 -13.79 6.15
CA HIS A 511 22.27 -12.39 5.95
C HIS A 511 23.79 -12.20 5.98
N ILE A 512 24.29 -11.08 5.46
CA ILE A 512 25.72 -10.71 5.58
C ILE A 512 25.81 -9.34 6.23
N LYS A 513 26.55 -9.26 7.33
CA LYS A 513 27.02 -7.97 7.87
C LYS A 513 28.33 -7.64 7.17
N LEU A 514 28.39 -6.47 6.55
CA LEU A 514 29.47 -6.00 5.70
C LEU A 514 30.22 -4.86 6.37
N GLU A 515 31.51 -4.82 6.15
CA GLU A 515 32.36 -3.66 6.38
C GLU A 515 33.17 -3.45 5.09
N LEU A 516 32.82 -2.39 4.36
CA LEU A 516 33.27 -2.15 3.00
C LEU A 516 34.16 -0.92 2.93
N VAL A 517 35.17 -0.95 2.08
CA VAL A 517 36.03 0.18 1.79
C VAL A 517 35.87 0.60 0.33
N ASP A 518 35.67 1.89 0.12
CA ASP A 518 35.67 2.51 -1.20
C ASP A 518 37.14 2.79 -1.60
N ASN A 519 37.53 2.24 -2.73
CA ASN A 519 38.91 2.37 -3.24
C ASN A 519 39.30 3.82 -3.58
N LYS A 520 38.33 4.69 -3.84
CA LYS A 520 38.57 6.07 -4.26
C LYS A 520 38.84 7.00 -3.07
N SER A 521 38.01 6.86 -2.03
CA SER A 521 38.07 7.70 -0.84
C SER A 521 38.78 7.06 0.35
N ASN A 522 39.05 5.74 0.31
CA ASN A 522 39.48 4.94 1.45
C ASN A 522 38.57 5.03 2.68
N THR A 523 37.32 5.44 2.48
CA THR A 523 36.32 5.52 3.54
C THR A 523 35.71 4.14 3.78
N VAL A 524 35.54 3.77 5.05
CA VAL A 524 34.93 2.51 5.45
C VAL A 524 33.48 2.73 5.86
N MET A 525 32.58 1.92 5.30
CA MET A 525 31.16 1.96 5.62
C MET A 525 30.64 0.60 6.08
N ASN A 526 29.81 0.62 7.11
CA ASN A 526 29.08 -0.56 7.56
C ASN A 526 27.84 -0.79 6.70
N GLY A 527 27.56 -2.08 6.40
CA GLY A 527 26.39 -2.47 5.63
C GLY A 527 25.76 -3.77 6.14
N ILE A 528 24.51 -3.98 5.74
CA ILE A 528 23.78 -5.24 5.94
C ILE A 528 23.13 -5.65 4.63
N ALA A 529 23.34 -6.90 4.20
CA ALA A 529 22.69 -7.51 3.05
C ALA A 529 21.78 -8.63 3.52
N PHE A 530 20.47 -8.39 3.50
CA PHE A 530 19.47 -9.37 3.93
C PHE A 530 19.24 -10.43 2.85
N GLY A 531 19.21 -11.71 3.25
CA GLY A 531 18.92 -12.84 2.34
C GLY A 531 20.02 -13.14 1.31
N GLN A 532 21.22 -12.50 1.40
CA GLN A 532 22.26 -12.57 0.38
C GLN A 532 23.49 -13.37 0.82
N SER A 533 23.35 -14.28 1.78
CA SER A 533 24.49 -15.07 2.30
C SER A 533 25.23 -15.87 1.23
N SER A 534 24.60 -16.22 0.11
CA SER A 534 25.22 -16.85 -1.05
C SER A 534 26.39 -16.03 -1.65
N GLN A 535 26.35 -14.70 -1.52
CA GLN A 535 27.42 -13.79 -1.99
C GLN A 535 28.64 -13.77 -1.07
N ALA A 536 28.55 -14.32 0.15
CA ALA A 536 29.63 -14.23 1.14
C ALA A 536 30.96 -14.82 0.64
N ARG A 537 30.90 -15.89 -0.16
CA ARG A 537 32.11 -16.51 -0.74
C ARG A 537 32.83 -15.56 -1.72
N TYR A 538 32.05 -14.86 -2.57
CA TYR A 538 32.57 -13.90 -3.52
C TYR A 538 33.16 -12.68 -2.81
N ILE A 539 32.44 -12.09 -1.86
CA ILE A 539 32.86 -10.90 -1.09
C ILE A 539 34.25 -11.14 -0.44
N LYS A 540 34.46 -12.32 0.14
CA LYS A 540 35.72 -12.69 0.80
C LYS A 540 36.92 -12.91 -0.15
N THR A 541 36.72 -12.88 -1.47
CA THR A 541 37.83 -13.03 -2.43
C THR A 541 38.72 -11.79 -2.53
N LYS A 542 38.38 -10.70 -1.86
CA LYS A 542 39.05 -9.40 -1.94
C LYS A 542 39.09 -8.80 -3.35
N ARG A 543 38.23 -9.25 -4.24
CA ARG A 543 38.03 -8.62 -5.56
C ARG A 543 37.09 -7.44 -5.41
N ALA A 544 37.23 -6.44 -6.29
CA ALA A 544 36.31 -5.34 -6.36
C ALA A 544 34.91 -5.79 -6.78
N PHE A 545 33.90 -5.17 -6.23
CA PHE A 545 32.52 -5.36 -6.63
C PHE A 545 31.72 -4.05 -6.50
N ASP A 546 30.62 -3.99 -7.18
CA ASP A 546 29.70 -2.86 -7.14
C ASP A 546 28.53 -3.18 -6.22
N ILE A 547 28.00 -2.18 -5.54
CA ILE A 547 26.85 -2.32 -4.65
C ILE A 547 25.77 -1.29 -4.94
N CYS A 548 24.51 -1.73 -4.87
CA CYS A 548 23.37 -0.85 -4.73
C CYS A 548 22.80 -0.93 -3.32
N TYR A 549 22.43 0.20 -2.76
CA TYR A 549 22.03 0.30 -1.36
C TYR A 549 21.09 1.49 -1.09
N SER A 550 20.35 1.41 -0.01
CA SER A 550 19.76 2.56 0.65
C SER A 550 20.55 2.93 1.92
N ILE A 551 20.40 4.16 2.38
CA ILE A 551 21.12 4.69 3.55
C ILE A 551 20.16 4.78 4.73
N GLU A 552 20.57 4.22 5.87
CA GLU A 552 19.80 4.21 7.11
C GLU A 552 20.66 4.64 8.31
N GLU A 553 20.01 5.03 9.40
CA GLU A 553 20.71 5.20 10.68
C GLU A 553 20.97 3.83 11.31
N ASN A 554 22.16 3.67 11.86
CA ASN A 554 22.52 2.46 12.57
C ASN A 554 21.71 2.35 13.87
N THR A 555 20.85 1.35 13.97
CA THR A 555 19.97 1.14 15.12
C THR A 555 20.72 0.86 16.43
N HIS A 556 21.97 0.40 16.35
CA HIS A 556 22.80 0.08 17.51
C HIS A 556 23.76 1.21 17.90
N LYS A 557 23.99 2.17 16.99
CA LYS A 557 24.92 3.28 17.21
C LYS A 557 24.30 4.59 16.68
N ARG A 558 23.60 5.31 17.54
CA ARG A 558 23.00 6.60 17.18
C ARG A 558 24.04 7.56 16.60
N GLY A 559 23.69 8.22 15.51
CA GLY A 559 24.54 9.19 14.82
C GLY A 559 25.53 8.57 13.82
N GLU A 560 25.56 7.24 13.67
CA GLU A 560 26.25 6.57 12.57
C GLU A 560 25.26 6.16 11.48
N VAL A 561 25.70 6.21 10.22
CA VAL A 561 24.93 5.72 9.08
C VAL A 561 25.35 4.29 8.73
N GLN A 562 24.41 3.54 8.18
CA GLN A 562 24.59 2.17 7.72
C GLN A 562 23.99 1.99 6.33
N LEU A 563 24.63 1.19 5.49
CA LEU A 563 24.11 0.84 4.17
C LEU A 563 23.20 -0.39 4.29
N GLN A 564 21.99 -0.30 3.79
CA GLN A 564 21.15 -1.47 3.54
C GLN A 564 21.35 -1.90 2.10
N ILE A 565 22.13 -2.96 1.91
CA ILE A 565 22.50 -3.43 0.59
C ILE A 565 21.31 -4.10 -0.08
N VAL A 566 20.98 -3.61 -1.28
CA VAL A 566 19.90 -4.15 -2.12
C VAL A 566 20.44 -5.22 -3.05
N ASP A 567 21.57 -4.95 -3.71
CA ASP A 567 22.19 -5.89 -4.65
C ASP A 567 23.71 -5.71 -4.71
N ILE A 568 24.41 -6.79 -5.10
CA ILE A 568 25.87 -6.87 -5.20
C ILE A 568 26.21 -7.47 -6.56
N LYS A 569 27.08 -6.79 -7.34
CA LYS A 569 27.59 -7.29 -8.62
C LYS A 569 29.10 -7.35 -8.66
N PRO A 570 29.69 -8.40 -9.25
CA PRO A 570 31.11 -8.40 -9.60
C PRO A 570 31.42 -7.19 -10.50
N CYS A 571 32.58 -6.54 -10.28
CA CYS A 571 33.10 -5.62 -11.29
C CYS A 571 33.56 -6.42 -12.49
N GLU A 572 33.16 -5.99 -13.68
CA GLU A 572 33.69 -6.52 -14.94
C GLU A 572 35.18 -6.13 -15.15
#